data_3836326d5608cdba2ace8eca182cd40d
#
_entry.id   3836326d5608cdba2ace8eca182cd40d
#
_cell.length_a   1.000
_cell.length_b   1.000
_cell.length_c   1.000
_cell.angle_alpha   90.00
_cell.angle_beta   90.00
_cell.angle_gamma   90.00
#
_symmetry.space_group_name_H-M   'P 1'
#
loop_
_entity.id
_entity.type
_entity.pdbx_description
1 polymer ?
#
loop_
_entity_poly.entity_id
_entity_poly.type
_entity_poly.pdbx_seq_one_letter_code
_entity_poly.pdbx_strand_id
1 'polypeptide(L)'
;MTDVASLFAEFQKGIEGKDTGLGATVKFDFEGAGCIFLDGKSNPNTVSDQDQDADCTLSMSMETFEQMRSGEVDGTSAFMQGKLKVSGDMSIAMKLQSVMDALA
;
A
#
# COMPACT_ATOMS: atom_id res chain seq x y z
N MET A 1 17.73 -2.36 7.51
CA MET A 1 17.06 -2.91 6.33
C MET A 1 15.56 -3.08 6.62
N THR A 2 14.69 -2.51 5.78
CA THR A 2 13.25 -2.59 6.00
C THR A 2 12.73 -3.96 5.57
N ASP A 3 11.97 -4.62 6.42
CA ASP A 3 11.27 -5.85 6.07
C ASP A 3 9.76 -5.64 6.21
N VAL A 4 8.98 -6.65 5.80
CA VAL A 4 7.52 -6.53 5.83
C VAL A 4 7.00 -6.37 7.25
N ALA A 5 7.62 -7.03 8.22
CA ALA A 5 7.18 -6.92 9.62
C ALA A 5 7.37 -5.49 10.14
N SER A 6 8.51 -4.87 9.85
CA SER A 6 8.77 -3.49 10.23
C SER A 6 7.81 -2.54 9.50
N LEU A 7 7.59 -2.78 8.23
CA LEU A 7 6.69 -1.98 7.42
C LEU A 7 5.24 -2.11 7.90
N PHE A 8 4.84 -3.32 8.29
CA PHE A 8 3.51 -3.55 8.84
C PHE A 8 3.29 -2.71 10.12
N ALA A 9 4.30 -2.63 10.98
CA ALA A 9 4.22 -1.80 12.17
C ALA A 9 4.07 -0.32 11.80
N GLU A 10 4.75 0.14 10.77
CA GLU A 10 4.61 1.52 10.30
C GLU A 10 3.23 1.79 9.72
N PHE A 11 2.66 0.82 8.99
CA PHE A 11 1.29 0.92 8.50
C PHE A 11 0.30 1.02 9.66
N GLN A 12 0.47 0.20 10.68
CA GLN A 12 -0.39 0.25 11.86
C GLN A 12 -0.31 1.63 12.54
N LYS A 13 0.89 2.15 12.65
CA LYS A 13 1.13 3.43 13.31
C LYS A 13 0.57 4.60 12.52
N GLY A 14 0.70 4.56 11.19
CA GLY A 14 0.30 5.67 10.33
C GLY A 14 -1.15 5.63 9.85
N ILE A 15 -1.74 4.44 9.77
CA ILE A 15 -3.03 4.25 9.12
C ILE A 15 -4.10 3.71 10.06
N GLU A 16 -3.77 2.72 10.89
CA GLU A 16 -4.76 2.09 11.76
C GLU A 16 -5.37 3.11 12.72
N GLY A 17 -6.69 3.12 12.77
CA GLY A 17 -7.41 4.08 13.59
C GLY A 17 -7.66 5.41 12.91
N LYS A 18 -7.21 5.57 11.67
CA LYS A 18 -7.39 6.79 10.89
C LYS A 18 -8.23 6.50 9.66
N ASP A 19 -8.61 7.55 8.96
CA ASP A 19 -9.35 7.44 7.71
C ASP A 19 -8.47 7.96 6.57
N THR A 20 -8.06 7.06 5.67
CA THR A 20 -7.25 7.44 4.52
C THR A 20 -8.08 7.98 3.37
N GLY A 21 -9.40 7.90 3.46
CA GLY A 21 -10.30 8.31 2.39
C GLY A 21 -10.37 7.35 1.22
N LEU A 22 -9.79 6.16 1.35
CA LEU A 22 -9.80 5.18 0.25
C LEU A 22 -11.19 4.65 -0.07
N GLY A 23 -11.98 4.33 0.94
CA GLY A 23 -13.30 3.73 0.76
C GLY A 23 -13.26 2.35 0.12
N ALA A 24 -12.13 1.67 0.16
CA ALA A 24 -11.92 0.38 -0.51
C ALA A 24 -10.82 -0.40 0.18
N THR A 25 -10.66 -1.68 -0.19
CA THR A 25 -9.60 -2.52 0.33
C THR A 25 -8.43 -2.57 -0.66
N VAL A 26 -7.22 -2.53 -0.15
CA VAL A 26 -6.00 -2.58 -0.96
C VAL A 26 -5.04 -3.57 -0.35
N LYS A 27 -4.49 -4.44 -1.19
CA LYS A 27 -3.43 -5.36 -0.77
C LYS A 27 -2.10 -4.89 -1.38
N PHE A 28 -1.11 -4.73 -0.53
CA PHE A 28 0.26 -4.45 -0.97
C PHE A 28 1.01 -5.78 -0.99
N ASP A 29 1.30 -6.27 -2.17
CA ASP A 29 2.03 -7.52 -2.37
C ASP A 29 3.49 -7.19 -2.63
N PHE A 30 4.33 -7.43 -1.61
CA PHE A 30 5.77 -7.21 -1.73
C PHE A 30 6.41 -8.50 -2.21
N GLU A 31 6.70 -8.56 -3.49
CA GLU A 31 7.15 -9.76 -4.18
C GLU A 31 8.25 -10.49 -3.39
N GLY A 32 7.97 -11.71 -3.00
CA GLY A 32 8.91 -12.56 -2.27
C GLY A 32 9.09 -12.24 -0.79
N ALA A 33 8.45 -11.19 -0.27
CA ALA A 33 8.62 -10.76 1.13
C ALA A 33 7.35 -10.90 1.98
N GLY A 34 6.18 -10.90 1.36
CA GLY A 34 4.91 -10.97 2.06
C GLY A 34 3.93 -9.93 1.58
N CYS A 35 2.84 -9.73 2.32
CA CYS A 35 1.83 -8.77 1.93
C CYS A 35 1.28 -8.00 3.13
N ILE A 36 0.69 -6.84 2.85
CA ILE A 36 -0.03 -6.03 3.83
C ILE A 36 -1.40 -5.72 3.24
N PHE A 37 -2.45 -6.02 3.99
CA PHE A 37 -3.84 -5.77 3.59
C PHE A 37 -4.34 -4.54 4.32
N LEU A 38 -4.78 -3.54 3.56
CA LEU A 38 -5.35 -2.31 4.11
C LEU A 38 -6.86 -2.31 3.88
N ASP A 39 -7.63 -2.27 4.95
CA ASP A 39 -9.07 -2.16 4.88
C ASP A 39 -9.47 -0.70 5.04
N GLY A 40 -9.64 -0.02 3.93
CA GLY A 40 -10.08 1.37 3.89
C GLY A 40 -11.58 1.55 3.89
N LYS A 41 -12.34 0.45 3.90
CA LYS A 41 -13.80 0.48 4.03
C LYS A 41 -14.23 0.58 5.47
N SER A 42 -13.41 0.06 6.38
CA SER A 42 -13.69 0.12 7.80
C SER A 42 -13.52 1.55 8.32
N ASN A 43 -14.30 1.92 9.29
CA ASN A 43 -14.17 3.21 9.95
C ASN A 43 -14.04 2.97 11.46
N PRO A 44 -12.81 3.09 12.04
CA PRO A 44 -11.56 3.50 11.37
C PRO A 44 -10.95 2.44 10.47
N ASN A 45 -9.99 2.85 9.65
CA ASN A 45 -9.24 1.94 8.77
C ASN A 45 -8.42 0.96 9.61
N THR A 46 -8.23 -0.24 9.09
CA THR A 46 -7.44 -1.27 9.75
C THR A 46 -6.43 -1.85 8.78
N VAL A 47 -5.36 -2.43 9.31
CA VAL A 47 -4.36 -3.13 8.53
C VAL A 47 -4.17 -4.55 9.06
N SER A 48 -3.80 -5.46 8.16
CA SER A 48 -3.59 -6.87 8.47
C SER A 48 -2.44 -7.39 7.63
N ASP A 49 -1.79 -8.44 8.09
CA ASP A 49 -0.75 -9.12 7.31
C ASP A 49 -1.27 -10.38 6.62
N GLN A 50 -2.57 -10.60 6.64
CA GLN A 50 -3.20 -11.76 6.03
C GLN A 50 -3.37 -11.56 4.52
N ASP A 51 -3.17 -12.62 3.76
CA ASP A 51 -3.38 -12.59 2.32
C ASP A 51 -4.86 -12.78 2.04
N GLN A 52 -5.55 -11.69 1.80
CA GLN A 52 -6.99 -11.67 1.53
C GLN A 52 -7.24 -11.04 0.17
N ASP A 53 -8.40 -11.34 -0.40
CA ASP A 53 -8.84 -10.68 -1.62
C ASP A 53 -9.11 -9.20 -1.33
N ALA A 54 -8.66 -8.34 -2.23
CA ALA A 54 -8.82 -6.90 -2.10
C ALA A 54 -9.43 -6.32 -3.38
N ASP A 55 -10.03 -5.13 -3.26
CA ASP A 55 -10.56 -4.42 -4.42
C ASP A 55 -9.43 -4.04 -5.39
N CYS A 56 -8.24 -3.82 -4.85
CA CYS A 56 -7.05 -3.51 -5.64
C CYS A 56 -5.83 -4.17 -5.01
N THR A 57 -4.99 -4.77 -5.83
CA THR A 57 -3.72 -5.35 -5.39
C THR A 57 -2.59 -4.60 -6.07
N LEU A 58 -1.66 -4.12 -5.26
CA LEU A 58 -0.48 -3.41 -5.73
C LEU A 58 0.74 -4.29 -5.48
N SER A 59 1.35 -4.79 -6.56
CA SER A 59 2.53 -5.65 -6.47
C SER A 59 3.78 -4.86 -6.78
N MET A 60 4.75 -4.93 -5.89
CA MET A 60 6.00 -4.18 -6.04
C MET A 60 7.07 -4.79 -5.13
N SER A 61 8.34 -4.45 -5.38
CA SER A 61 9.41 -4.81 -4.46
C SER A 61 9.40 -3.86 -3.25
N MET A 62 10.03 -4.29 -2.17
CA MET A 62 10.22 -3.42 -1.00
C MET A 62 11.00 -2.16 -1.37
N GLU A 63 11.98 -2.31 -2.24
CA GLU A 63 12.78 -1.18 -2.70
C GLU A 63 11.93 -0.15 -3.43
N THR A 64 11.04 -0.60 -4.32
CA THR A 64 10.13 0.30 -5.02
C THR A 64 9.21 1.03 -4.05
N PHE A 65 8.69 0.31 -3.05
CA PHE A 65 7.85 0.94 -2.05
C PHE A 65 8.59 2.03 -1.29
N GLU A 66 9.83 1.77 -0.89
CA GLU A 66 10.64 2.76 -0.17
C GLU A 66 10.91 3.99 -1.04
N GLN A 67 11.17 3.80 -2.33
CA GLN A 67 11.36 4.91 -3.26
C GLN A 67 10.10 5.76 -3.40
N MET A 68 8.94 5.12 -3.43
CA MET A 68 7.67 5.83 -3.50
C MET A 68 7.39 6.58 -2.21
N ARG A 69 7.71 5.97 -1.07
CA ARG A 69 7.49 6.59 0.23
C ARG A 69 8.39 7.80 0.45
N SER A 70 9.64 7.72 -0.02
CA SER A 70 10.60 8.81 0.13
C SER A 70 10.38 9.95 -0.88
N GLY A 71 9.53 9.71 -1.89
CA GLY A 71 9.26 10.71 -2.92
C GLY A 71 10.21 10.64 -4.11
N GLU A 72 11.13 9.67 -4.15
CA GLU A 72 12.03 9.50 -5.29
C GLU A 72 11.29 9.11 -6.56
N VAL A 73 10.23 8.31 -6.41
CA VAL A 73 9.41 7.83 -7.52
C VAL A 73 7.96 7.97 -7.10
N ASP A 74 7.12 8.53 -7.94
CA ASP A 74 5.68 8.54 -7.67
C ASP A 74 5.02 7.26 -8.20
N GLY A 75 3.77 7.02 -7.79
CA GLY A 75 3.05 5.80 -8.16
C GLY A 75 2.85 5.68 -9.66
N THR A 76 2.59 6.79 -10.35
CA THR A 76 2.39 6.79 -11.80
C THR A 76 3.68 6.42 -12.52
N SER A 77 4.80 7.02 -12.12
CA SER A 77 6.10 6.71 -12.71
C SER A 77 6.48 5.25 -12.46
N ALA A 78 6.27 4.75 -11.25
CA ALA A 78 6.57 3.35 -10.93
C ALA A 78 5.74 2.41 -11.79
N PHE A 79 4.47 2.72 -11.99
CA PHE A 79 3.58 1.94 -12.84
C PHE A 79 4.08 1.92 -14.29
N MET A 80 4.42 3.08 -14.83
CA MET A 80 4.89 3.20 -16.22
C MET A 80 6.23 2.53 -16.45
N GLN A 81 7.07 2.45 -15.43
CA GLN A 81 8.37 1.79 -15.52
C GLN A 81 8.27 0.28 -15.28
N GLY A 82 7.09 -0.25 -14.98
CA GLY A 82 6.90 -1.66 -14.71
C GLY A 82 7.35 -2.08 -13.32
N LYS A 83 7.67 -1.14 -12.44
CA LYS A 83 8.07 -1.42 -11.06
C LYS A 83 6.87 -1.67 -10.15
N LEU A 84 5.73 -1.11 -10.51
CA LEU A 84 4.48 -1.29 -9.78
C LEU A 84 3.47 -1.95 -10.71
N LYS A 85 2.92 -3.07 -10.27
CA LYS A 85 1.86 -3.76 -10.99
C LYS A 85 0.55 -3.55 -10.23
N VAL A 86 -0.52 -3.29 -10.97
CA VAL A 86 -1.83 -3.05 -10.39
C VAL A 86 -2.80 -4.10 -10.92
N SER A 87 -3.52 -4.73 -10.00
CA SER A 87 -4.58 -5.69 -10.33
C SER A 87 -5.84 -5.25 -9.61
N GLY A 88 -6.95 -5.17 -10.33
CA GLY A 88 -8.23 -4.74 -9.81
C GLY A 88 -8.56 -3.32 -10.22
N ASP A 89 -9.10 -2.55 -9.27
CA ASP A 89 -9.63 -1.22 -9.57
C ASP A 89 -8.52 -0.16 -9.65
N MET A 90 -8.31 0.36 -10.85
CA MET A 90 -7.28 1.38 -11.10
C MET A 90 -7.57 2.70 -10.38
N SER A 91 -8.84 3.03 -10.17
CA SER A 91 -9.17 4.27 -9.47
C SER A 91 -8.73 4.23 -8.01
N ILE A 92 -8.69 3.04 -7.42
CA ILE A 92 -8.15 2.86 -6.07
C ILE A 92 -6.64 3.07 -6.08
N ALA A 93 -5.96 2.54 -7.11
CA ALA A 93 -4.52 2.73 -7.24
C ALA A 93 -4.15 4.21 -7.32
N MET A 94 -4.99 5.02 -7.95
CA MET A 94 -4.75 6.47 -8.04
C MET A 94 -4.88 7.17 -6.70
N LYS A 95 -5.52 6.54 -5.71
CA LYS A 95 -5.63 7.07 -4.35
C LYS A 95 -4.45 6.66 -3.47
N LEU A 96 -3.49 5.94 -4.03
CA LEU A 96 -2.32 5.46 -3.29
C LEU A 96 -1.56 6.60 -2.62
N GLN A 97 -1.59 7.79 -3.20
CA GLN A 97 -0.91 8.95 -2.64
C GLN A 97 -1.43 9.28 -1.23
N SER A 98 -2.73 9.10 -0.99
CA SER A 98 -3.29 9.34 0.36
C SER A 98 -2.68 8.39 1.39
N VAL A 99 -2.45 7.13 0.99
CA VAL A 99 -1.80 6.15 1.86
C VAL A 99 -0.35 6.54 2.12
N MET A 100 0.36 6.94 1.07
CA MET A 100 1.75 7.37 1.20
C MET A 100 1.89 8.58 2.10
N ASP A 101 0.98 9.53 1.98
CA ASP A 101 0.97 10.72 2.82
C ASP A 101 0.74 10.36 4.29
N ALA A 102 -0.12 9.39 4.56
CA ALA A 102 -0.38 8.93 5.92
C ALA A 102 0.84 8.22 6.54
N LEU A 103 1.72 7.66 5.71
CA LEU A 103 2.93 6.97 6.15
C LEU A 103 4.15 7.89 6.24
N ALA A 104 4.04 9.07 5.68
CA ALA A 104 5.16 10.00 5.65
C ALA A 104 5.51 10.59 7.03
#